data_0878967e20321d251fa1a9fe181441db
#
_entry.id   0878967e20321d251fa1a9fe181441db
#
_cell.length_a   1.000
_cell.length_b   1.000
_cell.length_c   1.000
_cell.angle_alpha   90.00
_cell.angle_beta   90.00
_cell.angle_gamma   90.00
#
_symmetry.space_group_name_H-M   'P 1'
#
loop_
_entity.id
_entity.type
_entity.pdbx_description
1 polymer ?
#
loop_
_entity_poly.entity_id
_entity_poly.type
_entity_poly.pdbx_seq_one_letter_code
_entity_poly.pdbx_strand_id
1 'polypeptide(L)'
;VSPDGSPQQTLEVIIGTDLLKVVNRINYLTGKSSVVVDDDGCLEIPRYNESNLQSRQDFSIEIYNLLSLERQNENVDGLELNQILSNVAQAYAYEMYVGGFWCHQNPNNGESVNERLSKAGFPFTNVGENLAIASTIRSGHQSFMQSDSHRNTILDNEFRRVGIGVVSTTCSGSWTSVL
;
A
#
# COMPACT_ATOMS: atom_id res chain seq x y z
N VAL A 1 0.87 -0.62 20.33
CA VAL A 1 1.46 0.01 21.54
C VAL A 1 2.33 -1.04 22.18
N SER A 2 3.57 -0.68 22.56
CA SER A 2 4.42 -1.59 23.33
C SER A 2 3.76 -1.92 24.69
N PRO A 3 4.21 -2.98 25.42
CA PRO A 3 3.65 -3.32 26.70
C PRO A 3 3.66 -2.18 27.73
N ASP A 4 4.53 -1.19 27.55
CA ASP A 4 4.65 0.03 28.37
C ASP A 4 3.78 1.19 27.89
N GLY A 5 3.00 1.01 26.81
CA GLY A 5 2.13 2.04 26.24
C GLY A 5 2.83 3.08 25.35
N SER A 6 4.14 2.93 25.11
CA SER A 6 4.88 3.88 24.28
C SER A 6 4.48 3.81 22.80
N PRO A 7 4.52 4.94 22.05
CA PRO A 7 4.35 4.94 20.61
C PRO A 7 5.45 4.12 19.93
N GLN A 8 5.10 3.41 18.87
CA GLN A 8 6.06 2.61 18.10
C GLN A 8 6.07 3.07 16.63
N GLN A 9 7.17 2.81 15.96
CA GLN A 9 7.30 3.06 14.52
C GLN A 9 6.44 2.06 13.74
N THR A 10 5.79 2.54 12.71
CA THR A 10 4.83 1.77 11.92
C THR A 10 5.08 1.93 10.43
N LEU A 11 4.90 0.84 9.71
CA LEU A 11 4.91 0.82 8.26
C LEU A 11 3.49 0.67 7.74
N GLU A 12 3.06 1.56 6.88
CA GLU A 12 1.85 1.39 6.07
C GLU A 12 2.24 0.93 4.67
N VAL A 13 1.62 -0.14 4.22
CA VAL A 13 1.83 -0.66 2.86
C VAL A 13 0.51 -0.67 2.13
N ILE A 14 0.45 0.10 1.06
CA ILE A 14 -0.68 0.17 0.16
C ILE A 14 -0.20 -0.20 -1.22
N ILE A 15 -0.72 -1.28 -1.79
CA ILE A 15 -0.47 -1.64 -3.18
C ILE A 15 -1.79 -1.57 -3.94
N GLY A 16 -1.79 -0.81 -5.04
CA GLY A 16 -2.88 -0.76 -5.99
C GLY A 16 -2.67 -1.73 -7.14
N THR A 17 -3.62 -2.65 -7.35
CA THR A 17 -3.62 -3.43 -8.57
C THR A 17 -4.81 -3.02 -9.41
N ASP A 18 -4.55 -2.56 -10.61
CA ASP A 18 -5.60 -2.15 -11.50
C ASP A 18 -5.70 -3.00 -12.73
N LEU A 19 -6.85 -2.92 -13.10
CA LEU A 19 -7.50 -3.19 -14.37
C LEU A 19 -6.63 -2.98 -15.56
N LEU A 20 -6.88 -3.87 -16.50
CA LEU A 20 -6.35 -3.94 -17.85
C LEU A 20 -6.11 -2.57 -18.52
N LYS A 21 -6.88 -1.53 -18.17
CA LYS A 21 -6.72 -0.19 -18.75
C LYS A 21 -5.56 0.62 -18.18
N VAL A 22 -5.36 0.63 -16.86
CA VAL A 22 -4.23 1.37 -16.27
C VAL A 22 -2.96 0.57 -16.41
N VAL A 23 -2.99 -0.73 -16.16
CA VAL A 23 -1.84 -1.60 -16.41
C VAL A 23 -1.45 -1.59 -17.89
N ASN A 24 -2.39 -1.62 -18.83
CA ASN A 24 -2.07 -1.49 -20.26
C ASN A 24 -1.53 -0.11 -20.61
N ARG A 25 -2.01 0.97 -19.97
CA ARG A 25 -1.44 2.31 -20.16
C ARG A 25 -0.05 2.42 -19.55
N ILE A 26 0.16 1.84 -18.38
CA ILE A 26 1.47 1.74 -17.74
C ILE A 26 2.41 0.89 -18.59
N ASN A 27 1.98 -0.30 -19.05
CA ASN A 27 2.75 -1.15 -19.95
C ASN A 27 3.11 -0.45 -21.26
N TYR A 28 2.16 0.30 -21.83
CA TYR A 28 2.39 1.10 -23.04
C TYR A 28 3.43 2.18 -22.81
N LEU A 29 3.40 2.85 -21.66
CA LEU A 29 4.29 3.98 -21.34
C LEU A 29 5.65 3.54 -20.79
N THR A 30 5.71 2.44 -20.05
CA THR A 30 6.90 2.04 -19.24
C THR A 30 7.40 0.64 -19.54
N GLY A 31 6.61 -0.21 -20.20
CA GLY A 31 6.91 -1.64 -20.39
C GLY A 31 6.82 -2.48 -19.12
N LYS A 32 6.28 -1.93 -18.02
CA LYS A 32 6.19 -2.61 -16.71
C LYS A 32 4.76 -3.06 -16.41
N SER A 33 4.60 -4.18 -15.71
CA SER A 33 3.32 -4.72 -15.24
C SER A 33 2.86 -4.15 -13.89
N SER A 34 3.64 -3.23 -13.31
CA SER A 34 3.36 -2.58 -12.03
C SER A 34 4.08 -1.25 -11.96
N VAL A 35 3.57 -0.34 -11.14
CA VAL A 35 4.16 0.96 -10.83
C VAL A 35 4.14 1.15 -9.32
N VAL A 36 5.24 1.63 -8.78
CA VAL A 36 5.35 2.20 -7.44
C VAL A 36 5.38 3.73 -7.55
N VAL A 37 4.97 4.40 -6.51
CA VAL A 37 4.98 5.87 -6.44
C VAL A 37 6.09 6.27 -5.49
N ASP A 38 7.07 6.98 -6.02
CA ASP A 38 8.12 7.59 -5.19
C ASP A 38 7.56 8.80 -4.44
N ASP A 39 8.24 9.21 -3.36
CA ASP A 39 7.76 10.18 -2.36
C ASP A 39 7.12 11.47 -2.91
N ASP A 40 7.60 11.95 -4.05
CA ASP A 40 7.09 13.18 -4.72
C ASP A 40 6.14 12.88 -5.89
N GLY A 41 5.85 11.59 -6.13
CA GLY A 41 5.07 11.15 -7.29
C GLY A 41 3.55 11.15 -7.03
N CYS A 42 2.79 11.57 -8.03
CA CYS A 42 1.35 11.47 -8.05
C CYS A 42 0.89 11.03 -9.44
N LEU A 43 0.09 9.97 -9.50
CA LEU A 43 -0.46 9.46 -10.74
C LEU A 43 -1.95 9.79 -10.83
N GLU A 44 -2.39 10.26 -11.98
CA GLU A 44 -3.81 10.28 -12.30
C GLU A 44 -4.25 8.88 -12.74
N ILE A 45 -5.28 8.35 -12.10
CA ILE A 45 -5.90 7.08 -12.45
C ILE A 45 -7.38 7.28 -12.80
N PRO A 46 -8.02 6.35 -13.53
CA PRO A 46 -9.47 6.40 -13.71
C PRO A 46 -10.20 6.38 -12.37
N ARG A 47 -11.28 7.17 -12.27
CA ARG A 47 -12.17 7.14 -11.11
C ARG A 47 -13.07 5.91 -11.17
N TYR A 48 -13.26 5.28 -10.04
CA TYR A 48 -14.13 4.12 -9.89
C TYR A 48 -15.29 4.44 -8.95
N ASN A 49 -16.44 3.83 -9.21
CA ASN A 49 -17.54 3.83 -8.26
C ASN A 49 -17.22 2.83 -7.14
N GLU A 50 -17.57 3.15 -5.91
CA GLU A 50 -17.35 2.27 -4.76
C GLU A 50 -17.94 0.87 -4.97
N SER A 51 -19.08 0.76 -5.66
CA SER A 51 -19.72 -0.52 -6.00
C SER A 51 -18.86 -1.44 -6.88
N ASN A 52 -17.84 -0.88 -7.53
CA ASN A 52 -16.90 -1.61 -8.38
C ASN A 52 -15.61 -1.96 -7.65
N LEU A 53 -15.50 -1.63 -6.37
CA LEU A 53 -14.32 -1.83 -5.55
C LEU A 53 -14.57 -2.92 -4.51
N GLN A 54 -13.60 -3.78 -4.27
CA GLN A 54 -13.64 -4.82 -3.27
C GLN A 54 -12.40 -4.80 -2.39
N SER A 55 -12.58 -4.87 -1.09
CA SER A 55 -11.50 -5.17 -0.15
C SER A 55 -11.04 -6.62 -0.33
N ARG A 56 -9.73 -6.86 -0.34
CA ARG A 56 -9.13 -8.17 -0.58
C ARG A 56 -8.20 -8.56 0.57
N GLN A 57 -8.81 -9.03 1.64
CA GLN A 57 -8.06 -9.48 2.82
C GLN A 57 -7.16 -10.69 2.53
N ASP A 58 -7.56 -11.56 1.61
CA ASP A 58 -6.75 -12.68 1.13
C ASP A 58 -5.41 -12.19 0.53
N PHE A 59 -5.44 -11.10 -0.22
CA PHE A 59 -4.26 -10.49 -0.79
C PHE A 59 -3.43 -9.69 0.24
N SER A 60 -4.08 -9.08 1.24
CA SER A 60 -3.37 -8.47 2.36
C SER A 60 -2.54 -9.50 3.14
N ILE A 61 -3.05 -10.72 3.29
CA ILE A 61 -2.30 -11.81 3.91
C ILE A 61 -1.15 -12.27 3.00
N GLU A 62 -1.37 -12.37 1.68
CA GLU A 62 -0.31 -12.74 0.75
C GLU A 62 0.87 -11.76 0.81
N ILE A 63 0.60 -10.44 0.76
CA ILE A 63 1.68 -9.46 0.85
C ILE A 63 2.36 -9.48 2.20
N TYR A 64 1.63 -9.61 3.30
CA TYR A 64 2.22 -9.73 4.63
C TYR A 64 3.22 -10.89 4.71
N ASN A 65 2.88 -12.03 4.12
CA ASN A 65 3.77 -13.18 4.06
C ASN A 65 5.02 -12.90 3.21
N LEU A 66 4.87 -12.19 2.08
CA LEU A 66 6.00 -11.80 1.24
C LEU A 66 6.93 -10.82 1.98
N LEU A 67 6.39 -9.78 2.62
CA LEU A 67 7.19 -8.84 3.42
C LEU A 67 7.91 -9.54 4.57
N SER A 68 7.22 -10.46 5.26
CA SER A 68 7.80 -11.24 6.35
C SER A 68 8.97 -12.12 5.88
N LEU A 69 8.85 -12.71 4.69
CA LEU A 69 9.92 -13.51 4.09
C LEU A 69 11.14 -12.65 3.73
N GLU A 70 10.92 -11.46 3.14
CA GLU A 70 12.04 -10.55 2.81
C GLU A 70 12.80 -10.12 4.07
N ARG A 71 12.07 -9.71 5.12
CA ARG A 71 12.68 -9.32 6.38
C ARG A 71 13.43 -10.48 7.04
N GLN A 72 12.89 -11.68 6.99
CA GLN A 72 13.56 -12.89 7.48
C GLN A 72 14.85 -13.17 6.70
N ASN A 73 14.84 -13.10 5.37
CA ASN A 73 15.99 -13.32 4.51
C ASN A 73 17.14 -12.33 4.80
N GLU A 74 16.79 -11.10 5.16
CA GLU A 74 17.75 -10.03 5.48
C GLU A 74 18.10 -9.95 6.98
N ASN A 75 17.62 -10.90 7.79
CA ASN A 75 17.81 -10.94 9.26
C ASN A 75 17.28 -9.69 9.98
N VAL A 76 16.18 -9.14 9.51
CA VAL A 76 15.46 -8.00 10.11
C VAL A 76 14.28 -8.52 10.93
N ASP A 77 14.01 -7.89 12.08
CA ASP A 77 12.88 -8.27 12.94
C ASP A 77 11.55 -8.26 12.19
N GLY A 78 10.67 -9.23 12.46
CA GLY A 78 9.35 -9.32 11.86
C GLY A 78 8.44 -8.14 12.25
N LEU A 79 7.45 -7.86 11.40
CA LEU A 79 6.40 -6.86 11.65
C LEU A 79 5.16 -7.54 12.23
N GLU A 80 4.49 -6.88 13.17
CA GLU A 80 3.17 -7.26 13.65
C GLU A 80 2.10 -6.65 12.72
N LEU A 81 1.23 -7.49 12.16
CA LEU A 81 0.09 -7.02 11.38
C LEU A 81 -0.93 -6.35 12.31
N ASN A 82 -1.21 -5.07 12.09
CA ASN A 82 -2.08 -4.29 12.95
C ASN A 82 -3.38 -3.91 12.25
N GLN A 83 -4.52 -4.22 12.86
CA GLN A 83 -5.84 -4.02 12.27
C GLN A 83 -6.20 -2.55 12.09
N ILE A 84 -5.81 -1.66 13.01
CA ILE A 84 -6.12 -0.23 12.90
C ILE A 84 -5.34 0.36 11.72
N LEU A 85 -4.05 0.03 11.59
CA LEU A 85 -3.24 0.43 10.45
C LEU A 85 -3.82 -0.11 9.14
N SER A 86 -4.22 -1.39 9.11
CA SER A 86 -4.83 -1.99 7.91
C SER A 86 -6.14 -1.31 7.52
N ASN A 87 -6.95 -0.89 8.50
CA ASN A 87 -8.18 -0.15 8.22
C ASN A 87 -7.89 1.23 7.61
N VAL A 88 -6.86 1.93 8.10
CA VAL A 88 -6.43 3.23 7.54
C VAL A 88 -5.92 3.05 6.12
N ALA A 89 -5.02 2.09 5.90
CA ALA A 89 -4.49 1.76 4.57
C ALA A 89 -5.62 1.39 3.59
N GLN A 90 -6.56 0.55 4.04
CA GLN A 90 -7.71 0.12 3.25
C GLN A 90 -8.62 1.29 2.87
N ALA A 91 -8.91 2.19 3.82
CA ALA A 91 -9.73 3.37 3.58
C ALA A 91 -9.07 4.30 2.55
N TYR A 92 -7.76 4.53 2.70
CA TYR A 92 -7.03 5.38 1.76
C TYR A 92 -6.93 4.78 0.36
N ALA A 93 -6.75 3.47 0.25
CA ALA A 93 -6.81 2.78 -1.05
C ALA A 93 -8.15 3.00 -1.76
N TYR A 94 -9.27 2.90 -1.06
CA TYR A 94 -10.59 3.25 -1.60
C TYR A 94 -10.69 4.70 -2.04
N GLU A 95 -10.21 5.62 -1.20
CA GLU A 95 -10.24 7.06 -1.48
C GLU A 95 -9.46 7.41 -2.74
N MET A 96 -8.28 6.81 -2.94
CA MET A 96 -7.48 7.00 -4.14
C MET A 96 -8.22 6.56 -5.41
N TYR A 97 -8.89 5.41 -5.40
CA TYR A 97 -9.65 4.94 -6.57
C TYR A 97 -10.89 5.77 -6.85
N VAL A 98 -11.64 6.14 -5.84
CA VAL A 98 -12.82 6.99 -5.98
C VAL A 98 -12.41 8.40 -6.41
N GLY A 99 -11.32 8.90 -5.87
CA GLY A 99 -10.77 10.22 -6.19
C GLY A 99 -10.07 10.31 -7.55
N GLY A 100 -9.66 9.17 -8.11
CA GLY A 100 -8.96 9.13 -9.39
C GLY A 100 -7.50 9.57 -9.30
N PHE A 101 -6.85 9.35 -8.17
CA PHE A 101 -5.44 9.67 -7.95
C PHE A 101 -4.72 8.52 -7.26
N TRP A 102 -3.39 8.52 -7.33
CA TRP A 102 -2.52 7.59 -6.62
C TRP A 102 -1.31 8.35 -6.11
N CYS A 103 -1.33 8.74 -4.84
CA CYS A 103 -0.36 9.65 -4.23
C CYS A 103 -0.20 9.35 -2.74
N HIS A 104 0.96 9.66 -2.16
CA HIS A 104 1.19 9.63 -0.71
C HIS A 104 0.38 10.70 0.03
N GLN A 105 0.31 11.90 -0.54
CA GLN A 105 -0.53 12.98 -0.02
C GLN A 105 -1.80 13.11 -0.87
N ASN A 106 -2.96 13.16 -0.23
CA ASN A 106 -4.22 13.33 -0.95
C ASN A 106 -4.29 14.71 -1.62
N PRO A 107 -4.36 14.79 -2.97
CA PRO A 107 -4.32 16.07 -3.67
C PRO A 107 -5.59 16.91 -3.47
N ASN A 108 -6.68 16.33 -2.98
CA ASN A 108 -7.95 17.05 -2.78
C ASN A 108 -8.02 17.78 -1.45
N ASN A 109 -7.34 17.27 -0.41
CA ASN A 109 -7.41 17.84 0.95
C ASN A 109 -6.04 18.05 1.62
N GLY A 110 -4.96 17.61 0.97
CA GLY A 110 -3.59 17.72 1.48
C GLY A 110 -3.24 16.72 2.58
N GLU A 111 -4.09 15.72 2.85
CA GLU A 111 -3.90 14.79 3.95
C GLU A 111 -2.77 13.79 3.68
N SER A 112 -1.80 13.75 4.58
CA SER A 112 -0.68 12.81 4.60
C SER A 112 -0.99 11.55 5.40
N VAL A 113 -0.13 10.53 5.32
CA VAL A 113 -0.23 9.32 6.15
C VAL A 113 -0.22 9.66 7.65
N ASN A 114 0.60 10.64 8.07
CA ASN A 114 0.66 11.08 9.47
C ASN A 114 -0.70 11.61 9.97
N GLU A 115 -1.38 12.38 9.14
CA GLU A 115 -2.70 12.92 9.48
C GLU A 115 -3.78 11.84 9.48
N ARG A 116 -3.74 10.89 8.54
CA ARG A 116 -4.64 9.73 8.53
C ARG A 116 -4.51 8.91 9.81
N LEU A 117 -3.28 8.59 10.23
CA LEU A 117 -3.03 7.85 11.46
C LEU A 117 -3.43 8.63 12.72
N SER A 118 -3.14 9.93 12.75
CA SER A 118 -3.53 10.81 13.85
C SER A 118 -5.05 10.87 14.02
N LYS A 119 -5.80 10.99 12.92
CA LYS A 119 -7.27 10.94 12.91
C LYS A 119 -7.82 9.59 13.39
N ALA A 120 -7.13 8.51 13.07
CA ALA A 120 -7.48 7.17 13.55
C ALA A 120 -7.13 6.95 15.04
N GLY A 121 -6.51 7.94 15.70
CA GLY A 121 -6.05 7.82 17.09
C GLY A 121 -4.93 6.80 17.27
N PHE A 122 -4.16 6.51 16.23
CA PHE A 122 -3.10 5.53 16.28
C PHE A 122 -1.78 6.20 16.74
N PRO A 123 -1.18 5.74 17.86
CA PRO A 123 0.06 6.32 18.35
C PRO A 123 1.27 5.82 17.55
N PHE A 124 2.07 6.72 17.02
CA PHE A 124 3.29 6.43 16.29
C PHE A 124 4.39 7.47 16.58
N THR A 125 5.64 7.10 16.37
CA THR A 125 6.80 7.99 16.44
C THR A 125 7.36 8.29 15.05
N ASN A 126 7.27 7.30 14.17
CA ASN A 126 7.66 7.40 12.77
C ASN A 126 6.72 6.51 11.94
N VAL A 127 6.54 6.86 10.67
CA VAL A 127 5.71 6.12 9.73
C VAL A 127 6.39 6.09 8.36
N GLY A 128 6.37 4.93 7.72
CA GLY A 128 6.67 4.75 6.32
C GLY A 128 5.40 4.34 5.57
N GLU A 129 5.31 4.68 4.31
CA GLU A 129 4.21 4.27 3.44
C GLU A 129 4.77 3.83 2.09
N ASN A 130 4.32 2.68 1.60
CA ASN A 130 4.63 2.21 0.27
C ASN A 130 3.34 2.06 -0.55
N LEU A 131 3.32 2.62 -1.75
CA LEU A 131 2.18 2.60 -2.66
C LEU A 131 2.54 1.89 -3.97
N ALA A 132 1.72 0.96 -4.44
CA ALA A 132 1.87 0.36 -5.76
C ALA A 132 0.54 0.07 -6.45
N ILE A 133 0.53 0.19 -7.77
CA ILE A 133 -0.51 -0.37 -8.65
C ILE A 133 0.12 -1.51 -9.44
N ALA A 134 -0.48 -2.69 -9.41
CA ALA A 134 0.07 -3.86 -10.06
C ALA A 134 -1.00 -4.82 -10.56
N SER A 135 -0.67 -5.65 -11.53
CA SER A 135 -1.57 -6.69 -12.06
C SER A 135 -1.72 -7.89 -11.14
N THR A 136 -0.75 -8.11 -10.25
CA THR A 136 -0.73 -9.18 -9.24
C THR A 136 -0.02 -8.71 -7.98
N ILE A 137 -0.30 -9.35 -6.85
CA ILE A 137 0.40 -9.12 -5.59
C ILE A 137 1.91 -9.29 -5.74
N ARG A 138 2.34 -10.35 -6.41
CA ARG A 138 3.76 -10.65 -6.61
C ARG A 138 4.47 -9.59 -7.45
N SER A 139 3.82 -9.08 -8.52
CA SER A 139 4.43 -8.01 -9.32
C SER A 139 4.52 -6.68 -8.57
N GLY A 140 3.54 -6.36 -7.72
CA GLY A 140 3.59 -5.20 -6.83
C GLY A 140 4.71 -5.31 -5.81
N HIS A 141 4.78 -6.44 -5.10
CA HIS A 141 5.87 -6.73 -4.16
C HIS A 141 7.25 -6.69 -4.85
N GLN A 142 7.39 -7.30 -6.02
CA GLN A 142 8.63 -7.26 -6.78
C GLN A 142 9.05 -5.82 -7.13
N SER A 143 8.09 -4.96 -7.48
CA SER A 143 8.38 -3.55 -7.76
C SER A 143 8.87 -2.80 -6.53
N PHE A 144 8.32 -3.07 -5.35
CA PHE A 144 8.84 -2.52 -4.10
C PHE A 144 10.29 -2.96 -3.87
N MET A 145 10.58 -4.25 -4.02
CA MET A 145 11.93 -4.77 -3.78
C MET A 145 12.97 -4.33 -4.82
N GLN A 146 12.54 -3.87 -6.00
CA GLN A 146 13.40 -3.31 -7.05
C GLN A 146 13.61 -1.80 -6.92
N SER A 147 12.87 -1.12 -6.07
CA SER A 147 13.02 0.31 -5.76
C SER A 147 13.75 0.46 -4.43
N ASP A 148 14.89 1.16 -4.42
CA ASP A 148 15.72 1.31 -3.23
C ASP A 148 14.95 1.98 -2.08
N SER A 149 14.14 3.01 -2.36
CA SER A 149 13.34 3.71 -1.34
C SER A 149 12.33 2.78 -0.69
N HIS A 150 11.53 2.08 -1.50
CA HIS A 150 10.50 1.17 -1.01
C HIS A 150 11.11 -0.06 -0.30
N ARG A 151 12.20 -0.62 -0.86
CA ARG A 151 12.92 -1.72 -0.24
C ARG A 151 13.49 -1.32 1.12
N ASN A 152 14.12 -0.15 1.22
CA ASN A 152 14.67 0.34 2.48
C ASN A 152 13.56 0.52 3.53
N THR A 153 12.40 1.06 3.15
CA THR A 153 11.24 1.16 4.04
C THR A 153 10.76 -0.21 4.54
N ILE A 154 10.68 -1.21 3.65
CA ILE A 154 10.28 -2.58 4.02
C ILE A 154 11.29 -3.23 4.98
N LEU A 155 12.57 -2.97 4.79
CA LEU A 155 13.66 -3.59 5.56
C LEU A 155 14.13 -2.75 6.75
N ASP A 156 13.53 -1.59 6.99
CA ASP A 156 13.90 -0.75 8.13
C ASP A 156 13.61 -1.48 9.45
N ASN A 157 14.68 -1.73 10.22
CA ASN A 157 14.61 -2.45 11.49
C ASN A 157 14.01 -1.62 12.64
N GLU A 158 13.67 -0.36 12.39
CA GLU A 158 12.98 0.46 13.39
C GLU A 158 11.46 0.22 13.38
N PHE A 159 10.88 -0.18 12.25
CA PHE A 159 9.47 -0.52 12.17
C PHE A 159 9.15 -1.82 12.91
N ARG A 160 8.02 -1.83 13.63
CA ARG A 160 7.53 -2.96 14.42
C ARG A 160 6.14 -3.43 14.00
N ARG A 161 5.38 -2.58 13.33
CA ARG A 161 3.99 -2.87 12.95
C ARG A 161 3.76 -2.48 11.50
N VAL A 162 2.85 -3.20 10.86
CA VAL A 162 2.42 -2.94 9.49
C VAL A 162 0.90 -2.94 9.39
N GLY A 163 0.36 -2.04 8.60
CA GLY A 163 -1.01 -2.07 8.10
C GLY A 163 -1.01 -2.27 6.61
N ILE A 164 -1.91 -3.09 6.12
CA ILE A 164 -1.99 -3.44 4.70
C ILE A 164 -3.43 -3.25 4.23
N GLY A 165 -3.62 -2.37 3.25
CA GLY A 165 -4.87 -2.14 2.56
C GLY A 165 -4.82 -2.70 1.14
N VAL A 166 -5.84 -3.46 0.75
CA VAL A 166 -5.94 -4.04 -0.60
C VAL A 166 -7.32 -3.79 -1.16
N VAL A 167 -7.38 -3.11 -2.29
CA VAL A 167 -8.62 -2.91 -3.04
C VAL A 167 -8.47 -3.53 -4.43
N SER A 168 -9.48 -4.25 -4.88
CA SER A 168 -9.59 -4.72 -6.25
C SER A 168 -10.78 -4.11 -6.94
N THR A 169 -10.71 -4.00 -8.26
CA THR A 169 -11.84 -3.53 -9.05
C THR A 169 -12.57 -4.72 -9.67
N THR A 170 -13.90 -4.65 -9.68
CA THR A 170 -14.73 -5.61 -10.40
C THR A 170 -15.00 -5.07 -11.80
N CYS A 171 -14.24 -5.48 -12.81
CA CYS A 171 -14.64 -5.32 -14.19
C CYS A 171 -14.70 -6.68 -14.86
N SER A 172 -15.92 -7.09 -15.23
CA SER A 172 -16.23 -8.17 -16.18
C SER A 172 -15.13 -9.24 -16.37
N GLY A 173 -14.93 -10.09 -15.36
CA GLY A 173 -14.19 -11.34 -15.49
C GLY A 173 -12.67 -11.27 -15.28
N SER A 174 -12.11 -10.13 -14.97
CA SER A 174 -10.68 -9.99 -14.59
C SER A 174 -10.59 -9.46 -13.17
N TRP A 175 -9.94 -10.21 -12.30
CA TRP A 175 -9.66 -9.81 -10.93
C TRP A 175 -8.39 -8.95 -10.92
N THR A 176 -8.50 -7.77 -10.35
CA THR A 176 -7.36 -6.89 -10.16
C THR A 176 -7.34 -6.42 -8.71
N SER A 177 -6.21 -6.52 -8.04
CA SER A 177 -6.11 -6.23 -6.61
C SER A 177 -5.23 -5.04 -6.32
N VAL A 178 -5.56 -4.33 -5.26
CA VAL A 178 -4.83 -3.22 -4.65
C VAL A 178 -4.31 -3.67 -3.30
N LEU A 179 -3.09 -3.44 -2.98
CA LEU A 179 -2.49 -3.58 -1.66
C LEU A 179 -2.37 -2.23 -1.01
#